data_0bd8e8c10ce9f78bd046f628ebb56757
#
_entry.id   0bd8e8c10ce9f78bd046f628ebb56757
#
_cell.length_a   1.000
_cell.length_b   1.000
_cell.length_c   1.000
_cell.angle_alpha   90.00
_cell.angle_beta   90.00
_cell.angle_gamma   90.00
#
_symmetry.space_group_name_H-M   'P 1'
#
loop_
_entity.id
_entity.type
_entity.pdbx_description
1 polymer ?
#
loop_
_entity_poly.entity_id
_entity_poly.type
_entity_poly.pdbx_seq_one_letter_code
_entity_poly.pdbx_strand_id
1 'polypeptide(L)'
;MSYADRIFKENCREILTHGVWDTDQNVRPHWEDGTPAHTVKKFGIVNRYNLRQEFPILTIRRTYFKTCIDELLWIWQQKSNNIHDLRG
;
A
#
# COMPACT_ATOMS: atom_id res chain seq x y z
N MET A 1 12.39 2.98 -13.07
CA MET A 1 11.14 2.70 -12.33
C MET A 1 10.83 1.22 -12.39
N SER A 2 10.49 0.61 -11.27
CA SER A 2 10.16 -0.80 -11.21
C SER A 2 8.80 -1.10 -11.84
N TYR A 3 8.55 -2.37 -12.16
CA TYR A 3 7.24 -2.80 -12.65
C TYR A 3 6.15 -2.55 -11.60
N ALA A 4 6.47 -2.73 -10.32
CA ALA A 4 5.54 -2.43 -9.23
C ALA A 4 5.16 -0.95 -9.20
N ASP A 5 6.09 -0.05 -9.52
CA ASP A 5 5.81 1.38 -9.63
C ASP A 5 4.81 1.67 -10.75
N ARG A 6 4.96 1.00 -11.89
CA ARG A 6 4.02 1.15 -13.00
C ARG A 6 2.62 0.68 -12.63
N ILE A 7 2.54 -0.48 -11.99
CA ILE A 7 1.25 -1.03 -11.54
C ILE A 7 0.60 -0.08 -10.53
N PHE A 8 1.39 0.47 -9.60
CA PHE A 8 0.88 1.43 -8.63
C PHE A 8 0.31 2.67 -9.33
N LYS A 9 1.03 3.23 -10.29
CA LYS A 9 0.55 4.40 -11.03
C LYS A 9 -0.69 4.11 -11.86
N GLU A 10 -0.73 2.95 -12.51
CA GLU A 10 -1.90 2.53 -13.27
C GLU A 10 -3.12 2.35 -12.37
N ASN A 11 -2.94 1.76 -11.18
CA ASN A 11 -4.01 1.61 -10.21
C ASN A 11 -4.54 2.95 -9.73
N CYS A 12 -3.65 3.90 -9.44
CA CYS A 12 -4.05 5.26 -9.05
C CYS A 12 -4.86 5.92 -10.16
N ARG A 13 -4.41 5.80 -11.39
CA ARG A 13 -5.10 6.37 -12.54
C ARG A 13 -6.47 5.73 -12.75
N GLU A 14 -6.56 4.41 -12.60
CA GLU A 14 -7.81 3.66 -12.72
C GLU A 14 -8.80 4.08 -11.64
N ILE A 15 -8.34 4.23 -10.40
CA ILE A 15 -9.20 4.66 -9.29
C ILE A 15 -9.72 6.08 -9.53
N LEU A 16 -8.85 6.99 -10.00
CA LEU A 16 -9.25 8.37 -10.27
C LEU A 16 -10.24 8.47 -11.43
N THR A 17 -10.10 7.58 -12.43
CA THR A 17 -10.94 7.61 -13.64
C THR A 17 -12.28 6.90 -13.44
N HIS A 18 -12.27 5.72 -12.81
CA HIS A 18 -13.43 4.84 -12.70
C HIS A 18 -13.86 4.55 -11.26
N GLY A 19 -13.20 5.15 -10.28
CA GLY A 19 -13.55 4.95 -8.88
C GLY A 19 -14.84 5.66 -8.50
N VAL A 20 -15.37 5.29 -7.36
CA VAL A 20 -16.58 5.88 -6.79
C VAL A 20 -16.21 6.78 -5.62
N TRP A 21 -16.64 8.04 -5.70
CA TRP A 21 -16.42 9.00 -4.62
C TRP A 21 -17.50 8.85 -3.55
N ASP A 22 -17.11 9.06 -2.29
CA ASP A 22 -18.02 9.00 -1.15
C ASP A 22 -18.70 10.35 -0.86
N THR A 23 -18.94 11.13 -1.89
CA THR A 23 -19.54 12.48 -1.76
C THR A 23 -20.94 12.47 -1.20
N ASP A 24 -21.63 11.34 -1.27
CA ASP A 24 -22.97 11.14 -0.70
C ASP A 24 -22.93 10.74 0.78
N GLN A 25 -21.75 10.59 1.36
CA GLN A 25 -21.58 10.17 2.75
C GLN A 25 -21.01 11.29 3.60
N ASN A 26 -21.35 11.24 4.88
CA ASN A 26 -20.78 12.16 5.86
C ASN A 26 -19.44 11.60 6.34
N VAL A 27 -18.35 12.21 5.87
CA VAL A 27 -17.00 11.71 6.15
C VAL A 27 -16.39 12.39 7.37
N ARG A 28 -15.61 11.62 8.11
CA ARG A 28 -14.94 12.10 9.32
C ARG A 28 -13.74 13.02 9.02
N PRO A 29 -12.82 12.68 8.07
CA PRO A 29 -11.69 13.56 7.77
C PRO A 29 -12.13 14.87 7.12
N HIS A 30 -11.43 15.95 7.48
CA HIS A 30 -11.65 17.26 6.92
C HIS A 30 -10.31 17.90 6.57
N TRP A 31 -10.31 18.75 5.54
CA TRP A 31 -9.16 19.57 5.21
C TRP A 31 -9.01 20.70 6.25
N GLU A 32 -7.85 21.39 6.20
CA GLU A 32 -7.57 22.49 7.12
C GLU A 32 -8.64 23.60 7.08
N ASP A 33 -9.26 23.81 5.93
CA ASP A 33 -10.30 24.82 5.76
C ASP A 33 -11.69 24.37 6.23
N GLY A 34 -11.78 23.15 6.78
CA GLY A 34 -13.02 22.60 7.32
C GLY A 34 -13.90 21.86 6.31
N THR A 35 -13.52 21.84 5.03
CA THR A 35 -14.29 21.08 4.03
C THR A 35 -14.08 19.58 4.18
N PRO A 36 -15.12 18.75 3.91
CA PRO A 36 -14.97 17.31 4.02
C PRO A 36 -13.92 16.74 3.06
N ALA A 37 -13.05 15.87 3.58
CA ALA A 37 -12.02 15.20 2.78
C ALA A 37 -12.59 13.87 2.28
N HIS A 38 -13.29 13.90 1.15
CA HIS A 38 -13.85 12.72 0.53
C HIS A 38 -12.77 11.85 -0.10
N THR A 39 -13.06 10.56 -0.21
CA THR A 39 -12.15 9.59 -0.84
C THR A 39 -12.78 8.98 -2.08
N VAL A 40 -11.92 8.53 -2.98
CA VAL A 40 -12.34 7.77 -4.16
C VAL A 40 -11.88 6.34 -3.99
N LYS A 41 -12.76 5.38 -4.28
CA LYS A 41 -12.53 3.96 -4.06
C LYS A 41 -12.88 3.15 -5.29
N LYS A 42 -12.19 2.04 -5.47
CA LYS A 42 -12.52 1.04 -6.46
C LYS A 42 -12.46 -0.34 -5.83
N PHE A 43 -13.48 -1.14 -6.07
CA PHE A 43 -13.54 -2.51 -5.55
C PHE A 43 -13.05 -3.48 -6.61
N GLY A 44 -12.04 -4.26 -6.28
CA GLY A 44 -11.55 -5.31 -7.15
C GLY A 44 -10.54 -4.83 -8.18
N ILE A 45 -9.27 -4.94 -7.83
CA ILE A 45 -8.14 -4.75 -8.74
C ILE A 45 -7.26 -5.99 -8.63
N VAL A 46 -6.84 -6.52 -9.78
CA VAL A 46 -5.93 -7.66 -9.82
C VAL A 46 -4.58 -7.21 -10.32
N ASN A 47 -3.54 -7.42 -9.52
CA ASN A 47 -2.16 -7.13 -9.89
C ASN A 47 -1.42 -8.44 -10.15
N ARG A 48 -0.60 -8.46 -11.19
CA ARG A 48 0.23 -9.62 -11.53
C ARG A 48 1.69 -9.22 -11.59
N TYR A 49 2.54 -10.03 -10.97
CA TYR A 49 3.98 -9.79 -10.93
C TYR A 49 4.72 -11.05 -11.34
N ASN A 50 5.67 -10.90 -12.27
CA ASN A 50 6.53 -12.00 -12.67
C ASN A 50 7.80 -11.96 -11.82
N LEU A 51 7.86 -12.83 -10.80
CA LEU A 51 8.96 -12.85 -9.86
C LEU A 51 10.29 -13.33 -10.48
N ARG A 52 10.25 -13.89 -11.69
CA ARG A 52 11.47 -14.23 -12.41
C ARG A 52 12.17 -12.99 -12.97
N GLN A 53 11.41 -11.95 -13.25
CA GLN A 53 11.94 -10.71 -13.79
C GLN A 53 12.32 -9.73 -12.72
N GLU A 54 11.47 -9.58 -11.71
CA GLU A 54 11.65 -8.53 -10.72
C GLU A 54 10.82 -8.83 -9.48
N PHE A 55 11.38 -8.55 -8.31
CA PHE A 55 10.61 -8.57 -7.06
C PHE A 55 9.76 -7.29 -6.99
N PRO A 56 8.46 -7.40 -6.64
CA PRO A 56 7.56 -6.23 -6.66
C PRO A 56 7.81 -5.32 -5.46
N ILE A 57 8.71 -4.38 -5.63
CA ILE A 57 9.00 -3.36 -4.63
C ILE A 57 8.83 -1.97 -5.25
N LEU A 58 8.18 -1.08 -4.51
CA LEU A 58 7.99 0.29 -4.94
C LEU A 58 9.28 1.10 -4.74
N THR A 59 9.67 1.86 -5.77
CA THR A 59 10.84 2.72 -5.72
C THR A 59 10.47 4.21 -5.80
N ILE A 60 9.20 4.52 -5.99
CA ILE A 60 8.68 5.89 -6.01
C ILE A 60 8.98 6.58 -4.68
N ARG A 61 8.90 5.81 -3.61
CA ARG A 61 9.17 6.25 -2.27
C ARG A 61 10.10 5.24 -1.61
N ARG A 62 11.04 5.71 -0.78
CA ARG A 62 11.94 4.80 -0.06
C ARG A 62 11.14 3.83 0.80
N THR A 63 11.44 2.55 0.67
CA THR A 63 10.84 1.50 1.50
C THR A 63 11.89 0.86 2.39
N TYR A 64 11.49 0.43 3.58
CA TYR A 64 12.36 -0.24 4.53
C TYR A 64 12.26 -1.76 4.37
N PHE A 65 12.77 -2.23 3.23
CA PHE A 65 12.64 -3.63 2.84
C PHE A 65 13.23 -4.59 3.87
N LYS A 66 14.44 -4.30 4.34
CA LYS A 66 15.10 -5.16 5.34
C LYS A 66 14.28 -5.26 6.62
N THR A 67 13.78 -4.14 7.12
CA THR A 67 12.95 -4.10 8.33
C THR A 67 11.67 -4.92 8.14
N CYS A 68 11.04 -4.81 6.98
CA CYS A 68 9.84 -5.59 6.66
C CYS A 68 10.12 -7.09 6.65
N ILE A 69 11.23 -7.51 6.05
CA ILE A 69 11.61 -8.91 6.01
C ILE A 69 11.93 -9.43 7.42
N ASP A 70 12.66 -8.65 8.23
CA ASP A 70 12.97 -9.02 9.61
C ASP A 70 11.69 -9.22 10.43
N GLU A 71 10.72 -8.34 10.28
CA GLU A 71 9.44 -8.45 10.97
C GLU A 71 8.65 -9.66 10.50
N LEU A 72 8.65 -9.93 9.20
CA LEU A 72 7.97 -11.09 8.63
C LEU A 72 8.54 -12.39 9.18
N LEU A 73 9.86 -12.50 9.26
CA LEU A 73 10.53 -13.67 9.81
C LEU A 73 10.23 -13.81 11.31
N TRP A 74 10.19 -12.71 12.03
CA TRP A 74 9.84 -12.71 13.45
C TRP A 74 8.45 -13.27 13.69
N ILE A 75 7.47 -12.82 12.89
CA ILE A 75 6.07 -13.24 13.05
C ILE A 75 5.86 -14.68 12.57
N TRP A 76 6.37 -15.01 11.39
CA TRP A 76 6.01 -16.25 10.70
C TRP A 76 6.93 -17.43 11.02
N GLN A 77 8.23 -17.24 11.05
CA GLN A 77 9.16 -18.33 11.31
C GLN A 77 9.39 -18.56 12.80
N GLN A 78 9.65 -17.51 13.55
CA GLN A 78 9.90 -17.63 14.99
C GLN A 78 8.60 -17.70 15.79
N LYS A 79 7.49 -17.26 15.19
CA LYS A 79 6.16 -17.26 15.85
C LYS A 79 6.20 -16.53 17.19
N SER A 80 6.99 -15.46 17.25
CA SER A 80 7.22 -14.69 18.47
C SER A 80 6.40 -13.40 18.44
N ASN A 81 5.92 -12.99 19.60
CA ASN A 81 5.34 -11.66 19.80
C ASN A 81 6.20 -10.83 20.73
N ASN A 82 7.41 -11.27 21.02
CA ASN A 82 8.34 -10.59 21.91
C ASN A 82 9.21 -9.64 21.10
N ILE A 83 9.12 -8.35 21.39
CA ILE A 83 9.88 -7.31 20.69
C ILE A 83 11.39 -7.52 20.79
N HIS A 84 11.88 -8.13 21.88
CA HIS A 84 13.31 -8.38 22.05
C HIS A 84 13.85 -9.35 21.02
N ASP A 85 13.06 -10.27 20.52
CA ASP A 85 13.46 -11.20 19.47
C ASP A 85 13.72 -10.49 18.13
N LEU A 86 13.07 -9.35 17.91
CA LEU A 86 13.23 -8.56 16.71
C LEU A 86 14.57 -7.84 16.63
N ARG A 87 15.26 -7.71 17.76
CA ARG A 87 16.55 -7.01 17.88
C ARG A 87 17.74 -7.91 17.62
N GLY A 88 17.54 -9.00 16.98
CA GLY A 88 18.60 -9.98 16.71
C GLY A 88 19.81 -9.47 15.96
#